data_db86f10b7be33f2bd03ffe34fcfad0b2
#
_entry.id   db86f10b7be33f2bd03ffe34fcfad0b2
#
_cell.length_a   1.000
_cell.length_b   1.000
_cell.length_c   1.000
_cell.angle_alpha   90.00
_cell.angle_beta   90.00
_cell.angle_gamma   90.00
#
_symmetry.space_group_name_H-M   'P 1'
#
loop_
_entity.id
_entity.type
_entity.pdbx_description
1 polymer ?
#
loop_
_entity_poly.entity_id
_entity_poly.type
_entity_poly.pdbx_seq_one_letter_code
_entity_poly.pdbx_strand_id
1 'polypeptide(L)'
;MTILKDIMTRDLTTVSGSATLREVAQKMKAEDIGNVLILDGDKLTGIITDRDIVIRAVADGEDTSAAVGQFATGDVFTMHCHTDVKEAARAMAERQLRRLPVTDHQSGELVGIVSLADLSTRTSGGADEKALEGISQP
;
A
#
# COMPACT_ATOMS: atom_id res chain seq x y z
N MET A 1 -5.82 23.94 1.13
CA MET A 1 -5.01 22.81 0.64
C MET A 1 -5.33 21.57 1.45
N THR A 2 -5.60 20.46 0.77
CA THR A 2 -5.84 19.18 1.44
C THR A 2 -4.56 18.37 1.43
N ILE A 3 -4.19 17.82 2.57
CA ILE A 3 -2.99 17.00 2.73
C ILE A 3 -3.37 15.54 2.99
N LEU A 4 -2.42 14.64 2.81
CA LEU A 4 -2.66 13.19 2.97
C LEU A 4 -3.23 12.83 4.33
N LYS A 5 -2.79 13.50 5.39
CA LYS A 5 -3.30 13.30 6.74
C LYS A 5 -4.82 13.42 6.83
N ASP A 6 -5.41 14.28 6.02
CA ASP A 6 -6.85 14.56 6.04
C ASP A 6 -7.70 13.45 5.42
N ILE A 7 -7.11 12.63 4.54
CA ILE A 7 -7.85 11.63 3.78
C ILE A 7 -7.35 10.19 3.98
N MET A 8 -6.23 10.00 4.64
CA MET A 8 -5.65 8.65 4.81
C MET A 8 -6.47 7.78 5.75
N THR A 9 -6.41 6.48 5.52
CA THR A 9 -6.93 5.47 6.44
C THR A 9 -5.85 5.18 7.47
N ARG A 10 -6.21 5.20 8.76
CA ARG A 10 -5.27 4.96 9.87
C ARG A 10 -5.33 3.53 10.39
N ASP A 11 -6.39 2.80 10.04
CA ASP A 11 -6.58 1.41 10.44
C ASP A 11 -5.82 0.52 9.47
N LEU A 12 -4.59 0.18 9.83
CA LEU A 12 -3.65 -0.52 8.96
C LEU A 12 -3.53 -1.99 9.35
N THR A 13 -3.52 -2.86 8.35
CA THR A 13 -3.19 -4.26 8.54
C THR A 13 -1.72 -4.45 8.22
N THR A 14 -0.96 -4.85 9.23
CA THR A 14 0.49 -5.03 9.11
C THR A 14 0.91 -6.38 9.64
N VAL A 15 2.03 -6.88 9.13
CA VAL A 15 2.66 -8.13 9.60
C VAL A 15 4.16 -7.96 9.63
N SER A 16 4.84 -8.85 10.34
CA SER A 16 6.30 -9.00 10.24
C SER A 16 6.64 -9.76 8.94
N GLY A 17 7.82 -9.52 8.40
CA GLY A 17 8.30 -10.27 7.23
C GLY A 17 8.47 -11.76 7.46
N SER A 18 8.52 -12.20 8.74
CA SER A 18 8.59 -13.60 9.11
C SER A 18 7.23 -14.29 9.18
N ALA A 19 6.13 -13.55 9.08
CA ALA A 19 4.79 -14.15 9.02
C ALA A 19 4.69 -15.08 7.81
N THR A 20 3.93 -16.16 7.94
CA THR A 20 3.80 -17.12 6.83
C THR A 20 2.81 -16.61 5.77
N LEU A 21 2.97 -17.09 4.56
CA LEU A 21 2.01 -16.83 3.48
C LEU A 21 0.58 -17.17 3.91
N ARG A 22 0.42 -18.29 4.62
CA ARG A 22 -0.88 -18.72 5.12
C ARG A 22 -1.48 -17.70 6.10
N GLU A 23 -0.69 -17.21 7.06
CA GLU A 23 -1.15 -16.21 8.03
C GLU A 23 -1.61 -14.94 7.33
N VAL A 24 -0.85 -14.49 6.33
CA VAL A 24 -1.19 -13.30 5.55
C VAL A 24 -2.47 -13.53 4.74
N ALA A 25 -2.58 -14.67 4.07
CA ALA A 25 -3.79 -15.03 3.31
C ALA A 25 -5.02 -15.08 4.22
N GLN A 26 -4.89 -15.60 5.44
CA GLN A 26 -5.98 -15.64 6.41
C GLN A 26 -6.41 -14.24 6.83
N LYS A 27 -5.45 -13.31 7.01
CA LYS A 27 -5.76 -11.91 7.30
C LYS A 27 -6.51 -11.26 6.14
N MET A 28 -6.05 -11.48 4.93
CA MET A 28 -6.72 -10.95 3.73
C MET A 28 -8.16 -11.43 3.64
N LYS A 29 -8.38 -12.71 3.92
CA LYS A 29 -9.72 -13.29 3.90
C LYS A 29 -10.60 -12.71 5.01
N ALA A 30 -10.08 -12.66 6.23
CA ALA A 30 -10.84 -12.20 7.41
C ALA A 30 -11.24 -10.74 7.30
N GLU A 31 -10.38 -9.89 6.75
CA GLU A 31 -10.58 -8.45 6.67
C GLU A 31 -11.04 -8.00 5.28
N ASP A 32 -11.16 -8.92 4.35
CA ASP A 32 -11.56 -8.65 2.96
C ASP A 32 -10.68 -7.58 2.30
N ILE A 33 -9.37 -7.78 2.37
CA ILE A 33 -8.38 -6.85 1.85
C ILE A 33 -7.42 -7.56 0.89
N GLY A 34 -6.88 -6.83 -0.07
CA GLY A 34 -5.96 -7.36 -1.08
C GLY A 34 -4.52 -6.94 -0.89
N ASN A 35 -4.18 -6.24 0.17
CA ASN A 35 -2.80 -5.82 0.45
C ASN A 35 -2.54 -5.79 1.95
N VAL A 36 -1.29 -6.07 2.33
CA VAL A 36 -0.84 -6.06 3.72
C VAL A 36 0.54 -5.41 3.73
N LEU A 37 0.76 -4.52 4.68
CA LEU A 37 2.04 -3.83 4.85
C LEU A 37 2.96 -4.66 5.75
N ILE A 38 4.24 -4.68 5.42
CA ILE A 38 5.23 -5.44 6.18
C ILE A 38 6.11 -4.47 6.94
N LEU A 39 6.18 -4.66 8.25
CA LEU A 39 6.99 -3.83 9.14
C LEU A 39 8.11 -4.65 9.77
N ASP A 40 9.27 -4.01 9.96
CA ASP A 40 10.33 -4.49 10.82
C ASP A 40 10.42 -3.49 11.97
N GLY A 41 9.88 -3.88 13.13
CA GLY A 41 9.62 -2.90 14.19
C GLY A 41 8.61 -1.88 13.70
N ASP A 42 8.98 -0.60 13.73
CA ASP A 42 8.12 0.49 13.27
C ASP A 42 8.42 0.90 11.83
N LYS A 43 9.35 0.20 11.18
CA LYS A 43 9.83 0.57 9.85
C LYS A 43 9.14 -0.24 8.77
N LEU A 44 8.57 0.46 7.78
CA LEU A 44 7.95 -0.18 6.62
C LEU A 44 9.05 -0.78 5.74
N THR A 45 8.98 -2.10 5.52
CA THR A 45 9.98 -2.80 4.71
C THR A 45 9.41 -3.40 3.42
N GLY A 46 8.11 -3.51 3.32
CA GLY A 46 7.51 -4.07 2.11
C GLY A 46 6.00 -3.98 2.10
N ILE A 47 5.45 -4.38 0.97
CA ILE A 47 4.01 -4.54 0.77
C ILE A 47 3.77 -5.82 0.00
N ILE A 48 2.76 -6.57 0.39
CA ILE A 48 2.35 -7.81 -0.27
C ILE A 48 0.90 -7.71 -0.69
N THR A 49 0.60 -8.11 -1.91
CA THR A 49 -0.77 -8.16 -2.43
C THR A 49 -1.20 -9.60 -2.63
N ASP A 50 -2.51 -9.82 -2.74
CA ASP A 50 -3.07 -11.13 -3.10
C ASP A 50 -2.53 -11.60 -4.45
N ARG A 51 -2.37 -10.68 -5.41
CA ARG A 51 -1.76 -10.98 -6.70
C ARG A 51 -0.31 -11.46 -6.54
N ASP A 52 0.48 -10.81 -5.68
CA ASP A 52 1.86 -11.24 -5.42
C ASP A 52 1.92 -12.67 -4.90
N ILE A 53 1.01 -13.02 -4.00
CA ILE A 53 0.95 -14.39 -3.44
C ILE A 53 0.65 -15.39 -4.56
N VAL A 54 -0.31 -15.09 -5.41
CA VAL A 54 -0.68 -16.00 -6.52
C VAL A 54 0.46 -16.14 -7.52
N ILE A 55 1.02 -15.03 -7.97
CA ILE A 55 2.02 -15.02 -9.05
C ILE A 55 3.40 -15.46 -8.59
N ARG A 56 3.83 -15.02 -7.41
CA ARG A 56 5.20 -15.27 -6.94
C ARG A 56 5.35 -16.48 -6.05
N ALA A 57 4.28 -16.93 -5.41
CA ALA A 57 4.34 -18.06 -4.48
C ALA A 57 3.55 -19.27 -5.00
N VAL A 58 2.25 -19.13 -5.22
CA VAL A 58 1.42 -20.27 -5.64
C VAL A 58 1.85 -20.79 -7.01
N ALA A 59 2.08 -19.92 -7.97
CA ALA A 59 2.48 -20.31 -9.33
C ALA A 59 3.82 -21.05 -9.33
N ASP A 60 4.72 -20.73 -8.41
CA ASP A 60 6.03 -21.37 -8.31
C ASP A 60 6.06 -22.56 -7.36
N GLY A 61 4.91 -22.96 -6.83
CA GLY A 61 4.80 -24.15 -5.97
C GLY A 61 5.40 -23.98 -4.58
N GLU A 62 5.49 -22.75 -4.11
CA GLU A 62 6.03 -22.46 -2.78
C GLU A 62 5.11 -22.95 -1.66
N ASP A 63 5.70 -23.40 -0.56
CA ASP A 63 4.95 -23.85 0.61
C ASP A 63 4.32 -22.66 1.31
N THR A 64 3.09 -22.84 1.79
CA THR A 64 2.36 -21.79 2.50
C THR A 64 2.97 -21.42 3.85
N SER A 65 3.92 -22.22 4.34
CA SER A 65 4.70 -21.92 5.54
C SER A 65 5.90 -20.99 5.28
N ALA A 66 6.17 -20.66 4.01
CA ALA A 66 7.27 -19.77 3.66
C ALA A 66 7.00 -18.35 4.20
N ALA A 67 8.07 -17.63 4.53
CA ALA A 67 7.98 -16.28 5.07
C ALA A 67 7.53 -15.29 3.99
N VAL A 68 6.54 -14.46 4.31
CA VAL A 68 5.93 -13.51 3.36
C VAL A 68 6.94 -12.50 2.83
N GLY A 69 7.93 -12.13 3.63
CA GLY A 69 8.94 -11.16 3.23
C GLY A 69 9.73 -11.54 1.97
N GLN A 70 9.77 -12.84 1.64
CA GLN A 70 10.46 -13.33 0.45
C GLN A 70 9.72 -12.98 -0.84
N PHE A 71 8.42 -12.72 -0.76
CA PHE A 71 7.55 -12.51 -1.93
C PHE A 71 7.02 -11.09 -2.04
N ALA A 72 7.29 -10.26 -1.05
CA ALA A 72 6.81 -8.88 -1.00
C ALA A 72 7.64 -7.97 -1.90
N THR A 73 7.03 -6.87 -2.33
CA THR A 73 7.75 -5.78 -2.97
C THR A 73 8.44 -4.95 -1.89
N GLY A 74 9.76 -4.83 -1.98
CA GLY A 74 10.55 -3.92 -1.15
C GLY A 74 10.60 -2.52 -1.76
N ASP A 75 11.40 -1.63 -1.19
CA ASP A 75 11.57 -0.25 -1.65
C ASP A 75 10.22 0.43 -1.93
N VAL A 76 9.31 0.31 -0.96
CA VAL A 76 7.96 0.86 -1.09
C VAL A 76 8.02 2.37 -1.17
N PHE A 77 7.42 2.93 -2.23
CA PHE A 77 7.31 4.38 -2.36
C PHE A 77 6.32 4.91 -1.32
N THR A 78 6.76 5.89 -0.53
CA THR A 78 5.95 6.53 0.51
C THR A 78 6.00 8.04 0.35
N MET A 79 5.01 8.72 0.92
CA MET A 79 5.03 10.18 1.05
C MET A 79 4.61 10.53 2.47
N HIS A 80 5.10 11.67 2.97
CA HIS A 80 4.76 12.08 4.34
C HIS A 80 3.35 12.69 4.41
N CYS A 81 2.79 12.67 5.61
CA CYS A 81 1.39 13.00 5.85
C CYS A 81 1.01 14.47 5.57
N HIS A 82 1.98 15.37 5.46
CA HIS A 82 1.76 16.78 5.11
C HIS A 82 1.84 17.06 3.61
N THR A 83 2.02 16.03 2.79
CA THR A 83 2.05 16.17 1.33
C THR A 83 0.66 16.55 0.81
N ASP A 84 0.63 17.51 -0.12
CA ASP A 84 -0.60 17.91 -0.82
C ASP A 84 -1.15 16.72 -1.61
N VAL A 85 -2.45 16.50 -1.52
CA VAL A 85 -3.11 15.38 -2.23
C VAL A 85 -2.92 15.45 -3.75
N LYS A 86 -2.79 16.65 -4.32
CA LYS A 86 -2.55 16.81 -5.76
C LYS A 86 -1.16 16.31 -6.14
N GLU A 87 -0.16 16.56 -5.32
CA GLU A 87 1.19 16.05 -5.53
C GLU A 87 1.21 14.54 -5.41
N ALA A 88 0.52 13.99 -4.40
CA ALA A 88 0.40 12.55 -4.23
C ALA A 88 -0.28 11.87 -5.41
N ALA A 89 -1.37 12.47 -5.92
CA ALA A 89 -2.08 11.95 -7.08
C ALA A 89 -1.19 11.90 -8.32
N ARG A 90 -0.39 12.93 -8.55
CA ARG A 90 0.57 12.96 -9.66
C ARG A 90 1.62 11.86 -9.53
N ALA A 91 2.18 11.69 -8.33
CA ALA A 91 3.18 10.66 -8.06
C ALA A 91 2.62 9.26 -8.27
N MET A 92 1.39 9.02 -7.81
CA MET A 92 0.71 7.74 -8.00
C MET A 92 0.46 7.46 -9.49
N ALA A 93 0.04 8.46 -10.24
CA ALA A 93 -0.19 8.33 -11.68
C ALA A 93 1.12 8.01 -12.42
N GLU A 94 2.18 8.74 -12.14
CA GLU A 94 3.49 8.53 -12.76
C GLU A 94 4.06 7.15 -12.47
N ARG A 95 3.83 6.64 -11.26
CA ARG A 95 4.35 5.35 -10.81
C ARG A 95 3.36 4.20 -10.98
N GLN A 96 2.15 4.49 -11.46
CA GLN A 96 1.07 3.52 -11.63
C GLN A 96 0.74 2.77 -10.34
N LEU A 97 0.65 3.51 -9.23
CA LEU A 97 0.36 2.97 -7.91
C LEU A 97 -1.11 3.12 -7.57
N ARG A 98 -1.68 2.09 -6.96
CA ARG A 98 -3.06 2.11 -6.44
C ARG A 98 -3.14 2.35 -4.94
N ARG A 99 -2.02 2.19 -4.26
CA ARG A 99 -1.89 2.36 -2.81
C ARG A 99 -0.64 3.17 -2.53
N LEU A 100 -0.73 4.06 -1.56
CA LEU A 100 0.38 4.90 -1.15
C LEU A 100 0.46 4.89 0.38
N PRO A 101 1.44 4.19 0.95
CA PRO A 101 1.69 4.28 2.38
C PRO A 101 2.16 5.68 2.76
N VAL A 102 1.64 6.17 3.88
CA VAL A 102 1.88 7.52 4.37
C VAL A 102 2.69 7.46 5.65
N THR A 103 3.75 8.26 5.72
CA THR A 103 4.64 8.30 6.87
C THR A 103 4.49 9.62 7.63
N ASP A 104 4.90 9.60 8.90
CA ASP A 104 4.97 10.82 9.69
C ASP A 104 6.05 11.74 9.12
N HIS A 105 5.75 13.03 9.05
CA HIS A 105 6.64 14.02 8.44
C HIS A 105 7.93 14.25 9.24
N GLN A 106 7.96 13.86 10.50
CA GLN A 106 9.13 14.02 11.38
C GLN A 106 9.85 12.72 11.65
N SER A 107 9.11 11.68 12.08
CA SER A 107 9.70 10.41 12.49
C SER A 107 9.94 9.43 11.34
N GLY A 108 9.20 9.57 10.24
CA GLY A 108 9.24 8.62 9.15
C GLY A 108 8.49 7.32 9.41
N GLU A 109 7.81 7.21 10.55
CA GLU A 109 7.01 6.03 10.86
C GLU A 109 5.76 5.96 10.00
N LEU A 110 5.31 4.74 9.69
CA LEU A 110 4.07 4.52 8.97
C LEU A 110 2.88 4.99 9.81
N VAL A 111 2.05 5.89 9.27
CA VAL A 111 0.88 6.45 9.98
C VAL A 111 -0.43 6.22 9.25
N GLY A 112 -0.40 5.86 7.99
CA GLY A 112 -1.62 5.66 7.22
C GLY A 112 -1.37 5.09 5.85
N ILE A 113 -2.46 4.92 5.11
CA ILE A 113 -2.42 4.51 3.71
C ILE A 113 -3.51 5.25 2.96
N VAL A 114 -3.20 5.60 1.72
CA VAL A 114 -4.16 6.25 0.81
C VAL A 114 -4.33 5.36 -0.41
N SER A 115 -5.57 5.13 -0.81
CA SER A 115 -5.87 4.40 -2.03
C SER A 115 -6.35 5.37 -3.12
N LEU A 116 -6.34 4.89 -4.35
CA LEU A 116 -6.90 5.65 -5.47
C LEU A 116 -8.37 5.98 -5.22
N ALA A 117 -9.12 5.07 -4.60
CA ALA A 117 -10.51 5.30 -4.24
C ALA A 117 -10.66 6.46 -3.22
N ASP A 118 -9.73 6.57 -2.27
CA ASP A 118 -9.72 7.69 -1.31
C ASP A 118 -9.56 9.03 -2.03
N LEU A 119 -8.67 9.09 -3.00
CA LEU A 119 -8.47 10.30 -3.80
C LEU A 119 -9.74 10.64 -4.61
N SER A 120 -10.37 9.64 -5.20
CA SER A 120 -11.57 9.82 -6.01
C SER A 120 -12.76 10.33 -5.20
N THR A 121 -12.88 9.92 -3.94
CA THR A 121 -14.03 10.28 -3.10
C THR A 121 -13.82 11.56 -2.28
N ARG A 122 -12.57 11.94 -2.03
CA ARG A 122 -12.26 13.02 -1.08
C ARG A 122 -11.51 14.20 -1.67
N THR A 123 -11.11 14.13 -2.93
CA THR A 123 -10.54 15.25 -3.65
C THR A 123 -11.52 15.70 -4.74
N SER A 124 -11.38 16.94 -5.17
CA SER A 124 -12.19 17.46 -6.24
C SER A 124 -11.31 17.83 -7.43
N GLY A 125 -11.80 17.56 -8.62
CA GLY A 125 -11.22 18.07 -9.85
C GLY A 125 -10.11 17.24 -10.43
N GLY A 126 -9.17 17.87 -11.09
CA GLY A 126 -8.22 17.23 -11.99
C GLY A 126 -7.17 16.34 -11.37
N ALA A 127 -6.96 16.39 -10.05
CA ALA A 127 -5.93 15.57 -9.42
C ALA A 127 -6.28 14.08 -9.43
N ASP A 128 -7.50 13.75 -9.06
CA ASP A 128 -7.98 12.38 -9.06
C ASP A 128 -8.20 11.86 -10.47
N GLU A 129 -8.65 12.69 -11.40
CA GLU A 129 -8.75 12.34 -12.81
C GLU A 129 -7.40 11.89 -13.37
N LYS A 130 -6.34 12.65 -13.10
CA LYS A 130 -5.00 12.30 -13.57
C LYS A 130 -4.50 10.99 -12.97
N ALA A 131 -4.77 10.75 -11.70
CA ALA A 131 -4.39 9.50 -11.05
C ALA A 131 -5.11 8.32 -11.67
N LEU A 132 -6.41 8.45 -11.94
CA LEU A 132 -7.21 7.41 -12.57
C LEU A 132 -6.72 7.10 -13.98
N GLU A 133 -6.44 8.11 -14.78
CA GLU A 133 -5.90 7.93 -16.13
C GLU A 133 -4.56 7.19 -16.12
N GLY A 134 -3.66 7.58 -15.23
CA GLY A 134 -2.34 6.96 -15.13
C GLY A 134 -2.39 5.49 -14.72
N ILE A 135 -3.33 5.12 -13.87
CA ILE A 135 -3.44 3.76 -13.34
C ILE A 135 -4.27 2.85 -14.24
N SER A 136 -5.25 3.38 -14.93
CA SER A 136 -6.14 2.59 -15.78
C SER A 136 -5.52 2.19 -17.12
N GLN A 137 -4.39 2.74 -17.48
CA GLN A 137 -3.68 2.35 -18.70
C GLN A 137 -3.00 0.99 -18.49
N PRO A 138 -3.13 0.07 -19.46
CA PRO A 138 -2.51 -1.25 -19.38
C PRO A 138 -0.99 -1.19 -19.41
#